data_9ecb045308aea33c8a4789ad24ccc545
#
_entry.id   9ecb045308aea33c8a4789ad24ccc545
#
_cell.length_a   1.000
_cell.length_b   1.000
_cell.length_c   1.000
_cell.angle_alpha   90.00
_cell.angle_beta   90.00
_cell.angle_gamma   90.00
#
_symmetry.space_group_name_H-M   'P 1'
#
loop_
_entity.id
_entity.type
_entity.pdbx_description
1 polymer ?
#
loop_
_entity_poly.entity_id
_entity_poly.type
_entity_poly.pdbx_seq_one_letter_code
_entity_poly.pdbx_strand_id
1 'polypeptide(L)'
;MIRETLGWMRRFGYVTTPDEEAAAREAGFGELGALTYPHGSLEGAALAAQLMVWLFLQDDRFSERAPARGRMEDLADHILWSQRVLHGGAGVPPVPEPYLAALVDLRTRIARMAAHNEQVERFTDGFNRYLGAAAAEAIYRSRGLAPDLEQYLRLRESTILMRGMCFVVIELADDCYLPGPVWARRDVRRCEQAAARAIAFTHDVLSGLRELHWPGHTNLITVLARRFRCPLHEAVARAVGMCERQTALFQRLSAPLAAEGDARLARYVRGMGAWIRGNLDWSMTCGRYHVATPRTTGELPALFGA
;
A
#
# COMPACT_ATOMS: atom_id res chain seq x y z
N MET A 1 11.66 -11.68 10.65
CA MET A 1 10.80 -10.65 10.05
C MET A 1 10.53 -9.50 11.04
N ILE A 2 9.74 -9.67 12.12
CA ILE A 2 9.41 -8.60 13.10
C ILE A 2 10.67 -7.87 13.60
N ARG A 3 11.66 -8.61 14.08
CA ARG A 3 12.93 -8.02 14.60
C ARG A 3 13.67 -7.19 13.54
N GLU A 4 13.73 -7.65 12.30
CA GLU A 4 14.36 -6.93 11.19
C GLU A 4 13.61 -5.65 10.83
N THR A 5 12.28 -5.71 10.77
CA THR A 5 11.45 -4.55 10.49
C THR A 5 11.59 -3.48 11.58
N LEU A 6 11.55 -3.86 12.86
CA LEU A 6 11.77 -2.94 13.98
C LEU A 6 13.19 -2.36 14.00
N GLY A 7 14.21 -3.18 13.68
CA GLY A 7 15.59 -2.71 13.55
C GLY A 7 15.74 -1.63 12.47
N TRP A 8 15.05 -1.83 11.34
CA TRP A 8 15.02 -0.85 10.26
C TRP A 8 14.26 0.42 10.68
N MET A 9 13.14 0.29 11.38
CA MET A 9 12.39 1.44 11.90
C MET A 9 13.21 2.29 12.86
N ARG A 10 13.96 1.65 13.76
CA ARG A 10 14.89 2.37 14.67
C ARG A 10 16.02 3.08 13.91
N ARG A 11 16.59 2.41 12.89
CA ARG A 11 17.67 3.00 12.06
C ARG A 11 17.24 4.30 11.38
N PHE A 12 16.00 4.41 10.96
CA PHE A 12 15.45 5.60 10.29
C PHE A 12 14.66 6.52 11.23
N GLY A 13 14.73 6.31 12.55
CA GLY A 13 14.09 7.19 13.52
C GLY A 13 12.56 7.12 13.57
N TYR A 14 11.96 6.04 13.04
CA TYR A 14 10.52 5.80 13.15
C TYR A 14 10.11 5.22 14.52
N VAL A 15 11.07 4.68 15.26
CA VAL A 15 10.90 4.14 16.60
C VAL A 15 12.08 4.64 17.44
N THR A 16 11.80 5.50 18.41
CA THR A 16 12.78 6.14 19.30
C THR A 16 12.49 5.87 20.76
N THR A 17 11.27 5.47 21.10
CA THR A 17 10.82 5.19 22.46
C THR A 17 10.24 3.78 22.59
N PRO A 18 10.18 3.22 23.84
CA PRO A 18 9.52 1.93 24.08
C PRO A 18 8.03 1.90 23.68
N ASP A 19 7.32 3.01 23.87
CA ASP A 19 5.89 3.10 23.51
C ASP A 19 5.70 3.08 21.99
N GLU A 20 6.55 3.78 21.24
CA GLU A 20 6.57 3.70 19.78
C GLU A 20 6.91 2.28 19.30
N GLU A 21 7.82 1.58 19.97
CA GLU A 21 8.12 0.20 19.63
C GLU A 21 6.93 -0.72 19.90
N ALA A 22 6.25 -0.55 21.02
CA ALA A 22 5.04 -1.33 21.35
C ALA A 22 3.96 -1.11 20.28
N ALA A 23 3.69 0.13 19.88
CA ALA A 23 2.72 0.44 18.85
C ALA A 23 3.14 -0.07 17.46
N ALA A 24 4.46 -0.03 17.11
CA ALA A 24 4.96 -0.61 15.88
C ALA A 24 4.80 -2.14 15.83
N ARG A 25 4.96 -2.82 16.97
CA ARG A 25 4.68 -4.26 17.09
C ARG A 25 3.20 -4.56 16.91
N GLU A 26 2.33 -3.78 17.56
CA GLU A 26 0.89 -3.92 17.45
C GLU A 26 0.38 -3.69 16.02
N ALA A 27 1.01 -2.76 15.27
CA ALA A 27 0.69 -2.53 13.86
C ALA A 27 0.99 -3.72 12.95
N GLY A 28 1.89 -4.64 13.34
CA GLY A 28 2.08 -5.92 12.69
C GLY A 28 2.67 -5.86 11.26
N PHE A 29 3.53 -4.87 10.95
CA PHE A 29 4.09 -4.74 9.59
C PHE A 29 5.03 -5.90 9.21
N GLY A 30 5.74 -6.47 10.20
CA GLY A 30 6.57 -7.65 9.96
C GLY A 30 5.74 -8.87 9.59
N GLU A 31 4.58 -9.03 10.22
CA GLU A 31 3.58 -10.04 9.92
C GLU A 31 2.97 -9.84 8.55
N LEU A 32 2.64 -8.58 8.19
CA LEU A 32 2.13 -8.25 6.85
C LEU A 32 3.10 -8.72 5.77
N GLY A 33 4.40 -8.41 5.88
CA GLY A 33 5.41 -8.88 4.94
C GLY A 33 5.49 -10.40 4.85
N ALA A 34 5.43 -11.10 5.99
CA ALA A 34 5.44 -12.57 6.02
C ALA A 34 4.20 -13.20 5.38
N LEU A 35 3.02 -12.63 5.64
CA LEU A 35 1.75 -13.15 5.12
C LEU A 35 1.56 -12.88 3.62
N THR A 36 2.09 -11.76 3.12
CA THR A 36 1.89 -11.35 1.72
C THR A 36 3.00 -11.86 0.77
N TYR A 37 4.18 -12.24 1.31
CA TYR A 37 5.29 -12.84 0.54
C TYR A 37 5.77 -14.16 1.16
N PRO A 38 4.87 -15.15 1.39
CA PRO A 38 5.22 -16.38 2.11
C PRO A 38 6.13 -17.33 1.31
N HIS A 39 6.29 -17.10 0.03
CA HIS A 39 7.09 -17.91 -0.88
C HIS A 39 8.43 -17.26 -1.23
N GLY A 40 8.60 -15.99 -0.85
CA GLY A 40 9.76 -15.19 -1.17
C GLY A 40 10.97 -15.47 -0.26
N SER A 41 12.12 -14.96 -0.67
CA SER A 41 13.30 -14.93 0.18
C SER A 41 13.05 -14.09 1.44
N LEU A 42 13.76 -14.39 2.52
CA LEU A 42 13.68 -13.59 3.76
C LEU A 42 14.02 -12.12 3.51
N GLU A 43 15.01 -11.86 2.64
CA GLU A 43 15.38 -10.49 2.25
C GLU A 43 14.25 -9.78 1.50
N GLY A 44 13.58 -10.47 0.56
CA GLY A 44 12.46 -9.93 -0.19
C GLY A 44 11.25 -9.62 0.69
N ALA A 45 10.89 -10.54 1.58
CA ALA A 45 9.81 -10.33 2.52
C ALA A 45 10.11 -9.22 3.54
N ALA A 46 11.40 -9.07 3.96
CA ALA A 46 11.82 -7.97 4.83
C ALA A 46 11.77 -6.62 4.09
N LEU A 47 12.21 -6.56 2.83
CA LEU A 47 12.06 -5.38 1.98
C LEU A 47 10.58 -4.97 1.88
N ALA A 48 9.70 -5.94 1.62
CA ALA A 48 8.27 -5.72 1.53
C ALA A 48 7.67 -5.15 2.83
N ALA A 49 7.99 -5.74 3.99
CA ALA A 49 7.53 -5.26 5.29
C ALA A 49 7.97 -3.81 5.55
N GLN A 50 9.22 -3.48 5.23
CA GLN A 50 9.78 -2.14 5.43
C GLN A 50 9.21 -1.13 4.42
N LEU A 51 8.93 -1.56 3.20
CA LEU A 51 8.20 -0.74 2.22
C LEU A 51 6.78 -0.42 2.73
N MET A 52 6.07 -1.40 3.32
CA MET A 52 4.76 -1.15 3.92
C MET A 52 4.85 -0.18 5.10
N VAL A 53 5.84 -0.32 6.00
CA VAL A 53 6.09 0.69 7.06
C VAL A 53 6.20 2.07 6.45
N TRP A 54 7.08 2.23 5.46
CA TRP A 54 7.31 3.53 4.82
C TRP A 54 6.03 4.10 4.22
N LEU A 55 5.27 3.27 3.49
CA LEU A 55 4.03 3.68 2.82
C LEU A 55 2.96 4.15 3.82
N PHE A 56 2.72 3.39 4.87
CA PHE A 56 1.72 3.76 5.87
C PHE A 56 2.12 5.01 6.66
N LEU A 57 3.41 5.15 7.03
CA LEU A 57 3.87 6.29 7.82
C LEU A 57 3.88 7.58 7.01
N GLN A 58 4.35 7.52 5.75
CA GLN A 58 4.35 8.70 4.90
C GLN A 58 2.92 9.14 4.52
N ASP A 59 2.00 8.18 4.30
CA ASP A 59 0.61 8.47 3.99
C ASP A 59 -0.08 9.17 5.17
N ASP A 60 0.04 8.61 6.36
CA ASP A 60 -0.47 9.22 7.60
C ASP A 60 0.08 10.65 7.79
N ARG A 61 1.36 10.91 7.47
CA ARG A 61 1.99 12.22 7.68
C ARG A 61 1.68 13.23 6.59
N PHE A 62 1.91 12.87 5.34
CA PHE A 62 1.90 13.82 4.23
C PHE A 62 0.57 13.82 3.46
N SER A 63 -0.06 12.68 3.26
CA SER A 63 -1.30 12.61 2.51
C SER A 63 -2.53 12.92 3.37
N GLU A 64 -2.49 12.57 4.66
CA GLU A 64 -3.63 12.77 5.56
C GLU A 64 -3.49 14.02 6.44
N ARG A 65 -2.40 14.13 7.21
CA ARG A 65 -2.24 15.18 8.23
C ARG A 65 -1.83 16.54 7.68
N ALA A 66 -0.91 16.60 6.71
CA ALA A 66 -0.43 17.87 6.19
C ALA A 66 -1.57 18.66 5.51
N PRO A 67 -2.38 18.06 4.60
CA PRO A 67 -3.55 18.73 4.04
C PRO A 67 -4.59 19.14 5.07
N ALA A 68 -4.84 18.29 6.09
CA ALA A 68 -5.78 18.60 7.17
C ALA A 68 -5.33 19.79 8.02
N ARG A 69 -4.03 20.10 8.06
CA ARG A 69 -3.44 21.26 8.74
C ARG A 69 -3.22 22.47 7.80
N GLY A 70 -3.69 22.39 6.54
CA GLY A 70 -3.49 23.44 5.53
C GLY A 70 -2.08 23.51 4.96
N ARG A 71 -1.23 22.49 5.16
CA ARG A 71 0.17 22.44 4.71
C ARG A 71 0.32 21.60 3.44
N MET A 72 -0.33 22.01 2.37
CA MET A 72 -0.24 21.34 1.06
C MET A 72 1.17 21.39 0.45
N GLU A 73 1.95 22.41 0.80
CA GLU A 73 3.36 22.54 0.41
C GLU A 73 4.22 21.40 0.94
N ASP A 74 4.00 20.92 2.16
CA ASP A 74 4.74 19.78 2.72
C ASP A 74 4.53 18.52 1.87
N LEU A 75 3.29 18.30 1.42
CA LEU A 75 2.99 17.18 0.51
C LEU A 75 3.65 17.36 -0.85
N ALA A 76 3.60 18.57 -1.41
CA ALA A 76 4.20 18.86 -2.70
C ALA A 76 5.73 18.65 -2.67
N ASP A 77 6.40 19.15 -1.66
CA ASP A 77 7.85 18.98 -1.45
C ASP A 77 8.20 17.50 -1.26
N HIS A 78 7.42 16.77 -0.43
CA HIS A 78 7.62 15.33 -0.23
C HIS A 78 7.49 14.57 -1.56
N ILE A 79 6.51 14.88 -2.40
CA ILE A 79 6.33 14.26 -3.72
C ILE A 79 7.54 14.54 -4.61
N LEU A 80 7.96 15.79 -4.75
CA LEU A 80 9.08 16.19 -5.62
C LEU A 80 10.40 15.53 -5.20
N TRP A 81 10.69 15.50 -3.90
CA TRP A 81 11.88 14.83 -3.39
C TRP A 81 11.82 13.30 -3.54
N SER A 82 10.66 12.70 -3.27
CA SER A 82 10.46 11.26 -3.48
C SER A 82 10.69 10.86 -4.94
N GLN A 83 10.16 11.64 -5.89
CA GLN A 83 10.40 11.42 -7.32
C GLN A 83 11.88 11.51 -7.67
N ARG A 84 12.59 12.50 -7.12
CA ARG A 84 14.04 12.64 -7.34
C ARG A 84 14.83 11.43 -6.86
N VAL A 85 14.48 10.91 -5.66
CA VAL A 85 15.09 9.69 -5.12
C VAL A 85 14.81 8.48 -6.02
N LEU A 86 13.56 8.30 -6.43
CA LEU A 86 13.13 7.18 -7.27
C LEU A 86 13.87 7.13 -8.62
N HIS A 87 14.12 8.27 -9.22
CA HIS A 87 14.88 8.37 -10.46
C HIS A 87 16.41 8.33 -10.29
N GLY A 88 16.89 8.04 -9.08
CA GLY A 88 18.33 7.91 -8.81
C GLY A 88 19.08 9.25 -8.79
N GLY A 89 18.36 10.36 -8.62
CA GLY A 89 18.96 11.69 -8.52
C GLY A 89 19.90 11.79 -7.30
N ALA A 90 21.14 12.21 -7.53
CA ALA A 90 22.09 12.51 -6.47
C ALA A 90 21.63 13.75 -5.69
N GLY A 91 21.69 13.67 -4.38
CA GLY A 91 21.38 14.77 -3.47
C GLY A 91 20.25 14.42 -2.51
N VAL A 92 20.64 14.02 -1.30
CA VAL A 92 19.74 14.05 -0.16
C VAL A 92 19.38 15.51 0.08
N PRO A 93 18.11 15.86 0.39
CA PRO A 93 17.76 17.23 0.75
C PRO A 93 18.67 17.76 1.88
N PRO A 94 18.91 19.06 1.96
CA PRO A 94 19.79 19.65 2.97
C PRO A 94 19.32 19.45 4.42
N VAL A 95 18.11 18.94 4.62
CA VAL A 95 17.57 18.55 5.94
C VAL A 95 17.51 17.03 5.97
N PRO A 96 18.08 16.35 6.99
CA PRO A 96 17.94 14.91 7.16
C PRO A 96 16.47 14.58 7.43
N GLU A 97 15.76 14.24 6.37
CA GLU A 97 14.36 13.87 6.43
C GLU A 97 14.27 12.33 6.45
N PRO A 98 13.81 11.73 7.57
CA PRO A 98 13.83 10.27 7.76
C PRO A 98 13.15 9.49 6.64
N TYR A 99 12.06 10.04 6.09
CA TYR A 99 11.29 9.38 5.03
C TYR A 99 12.06 9.28 3.72
N LEU A 100 12.81 10.34 3.36
CA LEU A 100 13.62 10.32 2.14
C LEU A 100 14.85 9.44 2.30
N ALA A 101 15.51 9.44 3.46
CA ALA A 101 16.62 8.55 3.75
C ALA A 101 16.20 7.07 3.68
N ALA A 102 15.04 6.74 4.26
CA ALA A 102 14.45 5.41 4.19
C ALA A 102 14.07 5.02 2.75
N LEU A 103 13.54 5.95 1.95
CA LEU A 103 13.21 5.71 0.55
C LEU A 103 14.47 5.44 -0.30
N VAL A 104 15.59 6.13 -0.02
CA VAL A 104 16.90 5.85 -0.65
C VAL A 104 17.35 4.42 -0.36
N ASP A 105 17.25 3.95 0.91
CA ASP A 105 17.57 2.57 1.28
C ASP A 105 16.70 1.57 0.52
N LEU A 106 15.38 1.76 0.54
CA LEU A 106 14.42 0.89 -0.15
C LEU A 106 14.71 0.82 -1.65
N ARG A 107 14.86 1.97 -2.31
CA ARG A 107 15.15 2.06 -3.75
C ARG A 107 16.48 1.38 -4.10
N THR A 108 17.50 1.56 -3.28
CA THR A 108 18.82 0.94 -3.49
C THR A 108 18.74 -0.58 -3.40
N ARG A 109 18.00 -1.10 -2.43
CA ARG A 109 17.79 -2.55 -2.26
C ARG A 109 16.95 -3.14 -3.39
N ILE A 110 15.90 -2.44 -3.83
CA ILE A 110 15.11 -2.83 -5.01
C ILE A 110 16.02 -2.94 -6.23
N ALA A 111 16.87 -1.93 -6.50
CA ALA A 111 17.79 -1.97 -7.64
C ALA A 111 18.83 -3.09 -7.53
N ARG A 112 19.28 -3.43 -6.32
CA ARG A 112 20.23 -4.53 -6.10
C ARG A 112 19.58 -5.90 -6.30
N MET A 113 18.31 -6.07 -5.89
CA MET A 113 17.59 -7.33 -6.03
C MET A 113 17.02 -7.54 -7.43
N ALA A 114 16.87 -6.49 -8.21
CA ALA A 114 16.30 -6.57 -9.55
C ALA A 114 17.20 -7.38 -10.50
N ALA A 115 16.64 -8.38 -11.16
CA ALA A 115 17.31 -9.12 -12.22
C ALA A 115 17.44 -8.29 -13.50
N HIS A 116 16.54 -7.33 -13.73
CA HIS A 116 16.51 -6.47 -14.89
C HIS A 116 16.08 -5.05 -14.52
N ASN A 117 16.60 -4.05 -15.24
CA ASN A 117 16.26 -2.65 -15.00
C ASN A 117 14.75 -2.36 -15.18
N GLU A 118 14.07 -3.11 -16.05
CA GLU A 118 12.61 -3.01 -16.23
C GLU A 118 11.82 -3.13 -14.91
N GLN A 119 12.32 -3.93 -13.95
CA GLN A 119 11.66 -4.05 -12.63
C GLN A 119 11.76 -2.76 -11.83
N VAL A 120 12.93 -2.11 -11.87
CA VAL A 120 13.16 -0.82 -11.21
C VAL A 120 12.31 0.28 -11.86
N GLU A 121 12.24 0.28 -13.19
CA GLU A 121 11.43 1.23 -13.95
C GLU A 121 9.94 1.06 -13.63
N ARG A 122 9.42 -0.19 -13.66
CA ARG A 122 8.03 -0.50 -13.30
C ARG A 122 7.70 -0.11 -11.87
N PHE A 123 8.63 -0.34 -10.93
CA PHE A 123 8.47 0.10 -9.54
C PHE A 123 8.41 1.63 -9.45
N THR A 124 9.33 2.33 -10.10
CA THR A 124 9.38 3.81 -10.14
C THR A 124 8.10 4.39 -10.74
N ASP A 125 7.63 3.85 -11.85
CA ASP A 125 6.39 4.28 -12.49
C ASP A 125 5.15 4.02 -11.62
N GLY A 126 5.09 2.85 -10.95
CA GLY A 126 4.04 2.51 -10.01
C GLY A 126 3.99 3.49 -8.85
N PHE A 127 5.15 3.85 -8.34
CA PHE A 127 5.29 4.80 -7.25
C PHE A 127 4.89 6.22 -7.67
N ASN A 128 5.31 6.67 -8.85
CA ASN A 128 4.91 7.98 -9.39
C ASN A 128 3.38 8.09 -9.58
N ARG A 129 2.73 7.01 -10.04
CA ARG A 129 1.26 6.97 -10.12
C ARG A 129 0.61 7.10 -8.75
N TYR A 130 1.16 6.44 -7.74
CA TYR A 130 0.70 6.60 -6.36
C TYR A 130 0.83 8.04 -5.87
N LEU A 131 2.00 8.66 -6.00
CA LEU A 131 2.23 10.04 -5.56
C LEU A 131 1.25 11.01 -6.24
N GLY A 132 1.00 10.84 -7.53
CA GLY A 132 0.00 11.64 -8.26
C GLY A 132 -1.43 11.43 -7.75
N ALA A 133 -1.81 10.18 -7.44
CA ALA A 133 -3.13 9.87 -6.90
C ALA A 133 -3.29 10.40 -5.46
N ALA A 134 -2.26 10.28 -4.61
CA ALA A 134 -2.25 10.85 -3.26
C ALA A 134 -2.41 12.37 -3.27
N ALA A 135 -1.74 13.07 -4.21
CA ALA A 135 -1.94 14.51 -4.41
C ALA A 135 -3.38 14.84 -4.80
N ALA A 136 -3.99 14.04 -5.69
CA ALA A 136 -5.38 14.24 -6.10
C ALA A 136 -6.35 14.01 -4.92
N GLU A 137 -6.15 12.98 -4.12
CA GLU A 137 -6.95 12.73 -2.89
C GLU A 137 -6.81 13.90 -1.90
N ALA A 138 -5.60 14.41 -1.70
CA ALA A 138 -5.37 15.56 -0.83
C ALA A 138 -6.09 16.83 -1.32
N ILE A 139 -6.16 17.05 -2.64
CA ILE A 139 -6.94 18.17 -3.23
C ILE A 139 -8.44 17.99 -2.97
N TYR A 140 -9.01 16.79 -3.17
CA TYR A 140 -10.41 16.53 -2.84
C TYR A 140 -10.67 16.85 -1.36
N ARG A 141 -9.83 16.33 -0.47
CA ARG A 141 -9.96 16.51 0.99
C ARG A 141 -9.84 17.98 1.40
N SER A 142 -8.84 18.71 0.91
CA SER A 142 -8.61 20.13 1.27
C SER A 142 -9.74 21.05 0.84
N ARG A 143 -10.52 20.67 -0.17
CA ARG A 143 -11.67 21.40 -0.67
C ARG A 143 -13.01 20.90 -0.12
N GLY A 144 -13.01 19.93 0.77
CA GLY A 144 -14.24 19.28 1.26
C GLY A 144 -15.05 18.59 0.15
N LEU A 145 -14.38 18.24 -0.96
CA LEU A 145 -14.99 17.52 -2.07
C LEU A 145 -14.87 16.03 -1.86
N ALA A 146 -15.79 15.27 -2.43
CA ALA A 146 -15.74 13.82 -2.41
C ALA A 146 -15.89 13.28 -3.83
N PRO A 147 -14.99 12.38 -4.27
CA PRO A 147 -15.06 11.78 -5.60
C PRO A 147 -16.35 10.97 -5.76
N ASP A 148 -16.88 10.88 -6.97
CA ASP A 148 -17.91 9.90 -7.31
C ASP A 148 -17.31 8.48 -7.34
N LEU A 149 -18.17 7.46 -7.54
CA LEU A 149 -17.71 6.05 -7.52
C LEU A 149 -16.67 5.77 -8.60
N GLU A 150 -16.82 6.31 -9.80
CA GLU A 150 -15.87 6.06 -10.88
C GLU A 150 -14.53 6.76 -10.64
N GLN A 151 -14.56 8.01 -10.19
CA GLN A 151 -13.37 8.76 -9.78
C GLN A 151 -12.65 8.05 -8.63
N TYR A 152 -13.40 7.60 -7.63
CA TYR A 152 -12.85 6.86 -6.50
C TYR A 152 -12.15 5.57 -6.94
N LEU A 153 -12.77 4.76 -7.78
CA LEU A 153 -12.18 3.51 -8.25
C LEU A 153 -10.89 3.74 -9.05
N ARG A 154 -10.82 4.81 -9.84
CA ARG A 154 -9.58 5.19 -10.58
C ARG A 154 -8.46 5.61 -9.62
N LEU A 155 -8.76 6.45 -8.62
CA LEU A 155 -7.79 6.86 -7.60
C LEU A 155 -7.32 5.65 -6.81
N ARG A 156 -8.26 4.80 -6.36
CA ARG A 156 -7.97 3.65 -5.50
C ARG A 156 -7.07 2.60 -6.17
N GLU A 157 -7.19 2.40 -7.48
CA GLU A 157 -6.28 1.53 -8.24
C GLU A 157 -4.81 1.98 -8.14
N SER A 158 -4.56 3.26 -7.92
CA SER A 158 -3.21 3.80 -7.75
C SER A 158 -2.81 3.89 -6.27
N THR A 159 -3.71 4.35 -5.39
CA THR A 159 -3.41 4.56 -3.96
C THR A 159 -3.28 3.26 -3.18
N ILE A 160 -3.83 2.13 -3.67
CA ILE A 160 -3.59 0.80 -3.07
C ILE A 160 -2.19 0.24 -3.33
N LEU A 161 -1.40 0.82 -4.26
CA LEU A 161 0.02 0.51 -4.51
C LEU A 161 0.34 -0.89 -5.07
N MET A 162 -0.66 -1.69 -5.40
CA MET A 162 -0.41 -3.07 -5.82
C MET A 162 0.32 -3.15 -7.16
N ARG A 163 -0.28 -2.53 -8.21
CA ARG A 163 0.25 -2.62 -9.57
C ARG A 163 1.48 -1.72 -9.77
N GLY A 164 2.58 -2.33 -10.16
CA GLY A 164 3.85 -1.63 -10.39
C GLY A 164 4.67 -1.39 -9.12
N MET A 165 4.15 -1.71 -7.93
CA MET A 165 4.92 -1.66 -6.68
C MET A 165 4.92 -3.01 -5.99
N CYS A 166 3.89 -3.35 -5.20
CA CYS A 166 3.87 -4.59 -4.42
C CYS A 166 3.98 -5.83 -5.32
N PHE A 167 3.40 -5.81 -6.51
CA PHE A 167 3.52 -6.92 -7.45
C PHE A 167 4.91 -7.00 -8.12
N VAL A 168 5.64 -5.89 -8.27
CA VAL A 168 7.06 -5.93 -8.66
C VAL A 168 7.90 -6.56 -7.53
N VAL A 169 7.57 -6.27 -6.27
CA VAL A 169 8.25 -6.90 -5.13
C VAL A 169 8.03 -8.42 -5.10
N ILE A 170 6.90 -8.95 -5.62
CA ILE A 170 6.73 -10.40 -5.82
C ILE A 170 7.83 -10.93 -6.75
N GLU A 171 8.08 -10.25 -7.88
CA GLU A 171 9.12 -10.67 -8.82
C GLU A 171 10.51 -10.70 -8.17
N LEU A 172 10.80 -9.72 -7.28
CA LEU A 172 12.08 -9.66 -6.56
C LEU A 172 12.18 -10.72 -5.46
N ALA A 173 11.12 -10.90 -4.69
CA ALA A 173 11.12 -11.79 -3.53
C ALA A 173 11.09 -13.27 -3.93
N ASP A 174 10.29 -13.61 -4.94
CA ASP A 174 10.04 -14.98 -5.40
C ASP A 174 10.95 -15.39 -6.57
N ASP A 175 11.91 -14.53 -6.97
CA ASP A 175 12.80 -14.75 -8.12
C ASP A 175 12.01 -15.15 -9.38
N CYS A 176 11.05 -14.31 -9.78
CA CYS A 176 10.15 -14.61 -10.88
C CYS A 176 9.98 -13.43 -11.87
N TYR A 177 11.08 -12.83 -12.28
CA TYR A 177 11.05 -11.74 -13.26
C TYR A 177 10.21 -12.08 -14.48
N LEU A 178 9.26 -11.21 -14.81
CA LEU A 178 8.45 -11.26 -16.02
C LEU A 178 8.99 -10.28 -17.07
N PRO A 179 9.48 -10.77 -18.23
CA PRO A 179 9.87 -9.92 -19.34
C PRO A 179 8.73 -9.00 -19.78
N GLY A 180 9.06 -7.79 -20.25
CA GLY A 180 8.09 -6.79 -20.68
C GLY A 180 6.94 -7.31 -21.55
N PRO A 181 7.21 -8.12 -22.62
CA PRO A 181 6.14 -8.70 -23.44
C PRO A 181 5.17 -9.62 -22.67
N VAL A 182 5.66 -10.40 -21.69
CA VAL A 182 4.80 -11.27 -20.85
C VAL A 182 3.99 -10.42 -19.87
N TRP A 183 4.65 -9.50 -19.18
CA TRP A 183 4.01 -8.57 -18.24
C TRP A 183 2.94 -7.69 -18.92
N ALA A 184 3.16 -7.25 -20.16
CA ALA A 184 2.23 -6.42 -20.93
C ALA A 184 1.02 -7.19 -21.48
N ARG A 185 1.00 -8.50 -21.41
CA ARG A 185 -0.13 -9.33 -21.87
C ARG A 185 -1.44 -8.87 -21.23
N ARG A 186 -2.50 -8.82 -22.05
CA ARG A 186 -3.81 -8.33 -21.60
C ARG A 186 -4.41 -9.19 -20.46
N ASP A 187 -4.24 -10.51 -20.53
CA ASP A 187 -4.73 -11.44 -19.51
C ASP A 187 -3.97 -11.29 -18.18
N VAL A 188 -2.62 -11.14 -18.22
CA VAL A 188 -1.81 -10.85 -17.05
C VAL A 188 -2.24 -9.52 -16.41
N ARG A 189 -2.40 -8.45 -17.22
CA ARG A 189 -2.84 -7.14 -16.72
C ARG A 189 -4.24 -7.16 -16.12
N ARG A 190 -5.16 -7.95 -16.67
CA ARG A 190 -6.49 -8.15 -16.11
C ARG A 190 -6.46 -8.93 -14.79
N CYS A 191 -5.57 -9.92 -14.70
CA CYS A 191 -5.35 -10.69 -13.48
C CYS A 191 -4.81 -9.79 -12.36
N GLU A 192 -3.77 -8.97 -12.64
CA GLU A 192 -3.26 -7.94 -11.72
C GLU A 192 -4.35 -6.98 -11.24
N GLN A 193 -5.19 -6.49 -12.16
CA GLN A 193 -6.25 -5.55 -11.82
C GLN A 193 -7.29 -6.19 -10.89
N ALA A 194 -7.67 -7.44 -11.15
CA ALA A 194 -8.62 -8.15 -10.30
C ALA A 194 -8.04 -8.36 -8.89
N ALA A 195 -6.77 -8.78 -8.79
CA ALA A 195 -6.07 -8.93 -7.51
C ALA A 195 -5.97 -7.59 -6.76
N ALA A 196 -5.52 -6.53 -7.42
CA ALA A 196 -5.38 -5.20 -6.82
C ALA A 196 -6.72 -4.67 -6.28
N ARG A 197 -7.81 -4.85 -7.04
CA ARG A 197 -9.17 -4.45 -6.62
C ARG A 197 -9.68 -5.31 -5.46
N ALA A 198 -9.43 -6.62 -5.46
CA ALA A 198 -9.79 -7.48 -4.33
C ALA A 198 -9.10 -7.01 -3.05
N ILE A 199 -7.79 -6.71 -3.11
CA ILE A 199 -7.01 -6.20 -1.98
C ILE A 199 -7.54 -4.83 -1.53
N ALA A 200 -7.76 -3.90 -2.47
CA ALA A 200 -8.23 -2.55 -2.18
C ALA A 200 -9.58 -2.54 -1.46
N PHE A 201 -10.55 -3.30 -1.99
CA PHE A 201 -11.90 -3.32 -1.43
C PHE A 201 -11.94 -4.05 -0.08
N THR A 202 -11.14 -5.11 0.09
CA THR A 202 -10.97 -5.77 1.40
C THR A 202 -10.37 -4.81 2.42
N HIS A 203 -9.32 -4.09 2.03
CA HIS A 203 -8.72 -3.06 2.89
C HIS A 203 -9.76 -2.01 3.32
N ASP A 204 -10.53 -1.47 2.38
CA ASP A 204 -11.53 -0.44 2.66
C ASP A 204 -12.66 -0.93 3.59
N VAL A 205 -13.07 -2.19 3.46
CA VAL A 205 -14.06 -2.79 4.36
C VAL A 205 -13.51 -2.90 5.78
N LEU A 206 -12.25 -3.32 5.93
CA LEU A 206 -11.65 -3.59 7.24
C LEU A 206 -11.09 -2.33 7.92
N SER A 207 -10.58 -1.36 7.15
CA SER A 207 -10.14 -0.06 7.67
C SER A 207 -11.30 0.91 7.92
N GLY A 208 -12.48 0.63 7.35
CA GLY A 208 -13.61 1.55 7.30
C GLY A 208 -14.05 2.09 8.67
N LEU A 209 -14.05 1.25 9.72
CA LEU A 209 -14.40 1.71 11.08
C LEU A 209 -13.44 2.78 11.62
N ARG A 210 -12.14 2.64 11.34
CA ARG A 210 -11.14 3.64 11.71
C ARG A 210 -11.33 4.92 10.89
N GLU A 211 -11.51 4.78 9.59
CA GLU A 211 -11.53 5.87 8.62
C GLU A 211 -12.82 6.71 8.69
N LEU A 212 -13.96 6.10 9.03
CA LEU A 212 -15.24 6.81 9.20
C LEU A 212 -15.21 7.89 10.30
N HIS A 213 -14.29 7.78 11.26
CA HIS A 213 -14.10 8.79 12.31
C HIS A 213 -13.27 10.01 11.87
N TRP A 214 -12.68 9.99 10.67
CA TRP A 214 -11.83 11.08 10.18
C TRP A 214 -12.58 11.98 9.20
N PRO A 215 -12.78 13.27 9.53
CA PRO A 215 -13.47 14.20 8.66
C PRO A 215 -12.80 14.30 7.28
N GLY A 216 -13.60 14.16 6.23
CA GLY A 216 -13.12 14.25 4.84
C GLY A 216 -12.40 13.01 4.32
N HIS A 217 -12.28 11.94 5.09
CA HIS A 217 -11.72 10.68 4.58
C HIS A 217 -12.68 10.02 3.58
N THR A 218 -12.14 9.55 2.48
CA THR A 218 -12.90 8.90 1.42
C THR A 218 -12.59 7.41 1.40
N ASN A 219 -13.61 6.59 1.64
CA ASN A 219 -13.54 5.14 1.67
C ASN A 219 -14.64 4.56 0.77
N LEU A 220 -14.46 3.35 0.24
CA LEU A 220 -15.44 2.69 -0.62
C LEU A 220 -16.85 2.68 0.00
N ILE A 221 -16.95 2.42 1.30
CA ILE A 221 -18.24 2.35 2.02
C ILE A 221 -18.97 3.70 1.94
N THR A 222 -18.27 4.82 2.24
CA THR A 222 -18.87 6.16 2.19
C THR A 222 -19.26 6.58 0.78
N VAL A 223 -18.45 6.20 -0.21
CA VAL A 223 -18.74 6.46 -1.64
C VAL A 223 -19.97 5.68 -2.09
N LEU A 224 -20.10 4.40 -1.72
CA LEU A 224 -21.25 3.56 -2.03
C LEU A 224 -22.53 4.06 -1.33
N ALA A 225 -22.45 4.41 -0.04
CA ALA A 225 -23.58 4.95 0.72
C ALA A 225 -24.13 6.19 0.02
N ARG A 226 -23.26 7.11 -0.41
CA ARG A 226 -23.65 8.32 -1.14
C ARG A 226 -24.19 8.01 -2.53
N ARG A 227 -23.53 7.13 -3.29
CA ARG A 227 -23.93 6.77 -4.66
C ARG A 227 -25.31 6.13 -4.73
N PHE A 228 -25.61 5.26 -3.77
CA PHE A 228 -26.87 4.50 -3.72
C PHE A 228 -27.90 5.07 -2.74
N ARG A 229 -27.56 6.16 -2.01
CA ARG A 229 -28.41 6.78 -0.98
C ARG A 229 -28.92 5.76 0.03
N CYS A 230 -28.02 4.88 0.50
CA CYS A 230 -28.35 3.78 1.39
C CYS A 230 -27.62 3.91 2.75
N PRO A 231 -28.09 3.23 3.80
CA PRO A 231 -27.43 3.17 5.09
C PRO A 231 -26.04 2.52 4.99
N LEU A 232 -25.17 2.80 5.96
CA LEU A 232 -23.77 2.29 5.96
C LEU A 232 -23.72 0.75 5.94
N HIS A 233 -24.61 0.05 6.68
CA HIS A 233 -24.64 -1.41 6.67
C HIS A 233 -24.94 -2.01 5.28
N GLU A 234 -25.79 -1.36 4.50
CA GLU A 234 -26.07 -1.78 3.13
C GLU A 234 -24.86 -1.46 2.22
N ALA A 235 -24.21 -0.31 2.41
CA ALA A 235 -22.99 0.04 1.69
C ALA A 235 -21.85 -0.95 1.97
N VAL A 236 -21.70 -1.40 3.22
CA VAL A 236 -20.76 -2.47 3.61
C VAL A 236 -21.08 -3.77 2.87
N ALA A 237 -22.34 -4.21 2.87
CA ALA A 237 -22.74 -5.42 2.13
C ALA A 237 -22.43 -5.34 0.64
N ARG A 238 -22.63 -4.16 0.01
CA ARG A 238 -22.26 -3.89 -1.38
C ARG A 238 -20.75 -3.96 -1.60
N ALA A 239 -19.94 -3.38 -0.68
CA ALA A 239 -18.49 -3.42 -0.73
C ALA A 239 -17.97 -4.85 -0.61
N VAL A 240 -18.51 -5.66 0.32
CA VAL A 240 -18.19 -7.09 0.46
C VAL A 240 -18.50 -7.83 -0.84
N GLY A 241 -19.68 -7.64 -1.43
CA GLY A 241 -20.00 -8.23 -2.73
C GLY A 241 -19.07 -7.78 -3.87
N MET A 242 -18.48 -6.58 -3.80
CA MET A 242 -17.44 -6.15 -4.74
C MET A 242 -16.14 -6.90 -4.50
N CYS A 243 -15.71 -7.11 -3.25
CA CYS A 243 -14.54 -7.93 -2.89
C CYS A 243 -14.67 -9.35 -3.45
N GLU A 244 -15.80 -10.00 -3.18
CA GLU A 244 -16.09 -11.37 -3.62
C GLU A 244 -16.02 -11.51 -5.14
N ARG A 245 -16.64 -10.58 -5.88
CA ARG A 245 -16.60 -10.58 -7.35
C ARG A 245 -15.18 -10.43 -7.89
N GLN A 246 -14.34 -9.57 -7.32
CA GLN A 246 -12.97 -9.39 -7.76
C GLN A 246 -12.10 -10.61 -7.41
N THR A 247 -12.28 -11.20 -6.24
CA THR A 247 -11.60 -12.43 -5.84
C THR A 247 -11.96 -13.60 -6.77
N ALA A 248 -13.24 -13.78 -7.06
CA ALA A 248 -13.70 -14.81 -8.01
C ALA A 248 -13.17 -14.55 -9.44
N LEU A 249 -13.11 -13.27 -9.86
CA LEU A 249 -12.52 -12.90 -11.16
C LEU A 249 -11.02 -13.24 -11.18
N PHE A 250 -10.28 -12.89 -10.13
CA PHE A 250 -8.87 -13.26 -10.01
C PHE A 250 -8.68 -14.78 -10.12
N GLN A 251 -9.44 -15.57 -9.39
CA GLN A 251 -9.35 -17.04 -9.44
C GLN A 251 -9.57 -17.59 -10.86
N ARG A 252 -10.57 -17.07 -11.59
CA ARG A 252 -10.83 -17.49 -12.98
C ARG A 252 -9.71 -17.08 -13.94
N LEU A 253 -9.09 -15.91 -13.75
CA LEU A 253 -8.02 -15.42 -14.62
C LEU A 253 -6.66 -16.05 -14.28
N SER A 254 -6.42 -16.35 -13.01
CA SER A 254 -5.13 -16.86 -12.52
C SER A 254 -4.92 -18.34 -12.86
N ALA A 255 -5.97 -19.15 -12.85
CA ALA A 255 -5.86 -20.59 -13.09
C ALA A 255 -5.23 -20.94 -14.46
N PRO A 256 -5.69 -20.40 -15.60
CA PRO A 256 -5.05 -20.67 -16.89
C PRO A 256 -3.62 -20.12 -16.95
N LEU A 257 -3.33 -18.94 -16.41
CA LEU A 257 -1.98 -18.37 -16.39
C LEU A 257 -1.00 -19.23 -15.59
N ALA A 258 -1.42 -19.79 -14.47
CA ALA A 258 -0.62 -20.70 -13.67
C ALA A 258 -0.36 -22.05 -14.35
N ALA A 259 -1.23 -22.46 -15.28
CA ALA A 259 -1.17 -23.74 -16.01
C ALA A 259 -0.39 -23.67 -17.35
N GLU A 260 0.05 -22.48 -17.79
CA GLU A 260 0.74 -22.29 -19.09
C GLU A 260 2.12 -22.97 -19.20
N GLY A 261 2.70 -23.41 -18.07
CA GLY A 261 4.03 -24.02 -18.06
C GLY A 261 5.19 -23.04 -17.84
N ASP A 262 4.96 -21.72 -17.83
CA ASP A 262 5.97 -20.74 -17.39
C ASP A 262 6.00 -20.67 -15.86
N ALA A 263 7.06 -21.26 -15.26
CA ALA A 263 7.22 -21.31 -13.81
C ALA A 263 7.34 -19.93 -13.16
N ARG A 264 7.82 -18.90 -13.86
CA ARG A 264 7.92 -17.53 -13.35
C ARG A 264 6.54 -16.90 -13.28
N LEU A 265 5.75 -17.03 -14.35
CA LEU A 265 4.37 -16.55 -14.38
C LEU A 265 3.52 -17.26 -13.32
N ALA A 266 3.68 -18.56 -13.14
CA ALA A 266 2.98 -19.32 -12.10
C ALA A 266 3.34 -18.83 -10.68
N ARG A 267 4.62 -18.55 -10.41
CA ARG A 267 5.06 -17.96 -9.12
C ARG A 267 4.48 -16.56 -8.91
N TYR A 268 4.53 -15.72 -9.93
CA TYR A 268 3.98 -14.36 -9.88
C TYR A 268 2.48 -14.37 -9.54
N VAL A 269 1.70 -15.19 -10.24
CA VAL A 269 0.26 -15.35 -10.01
C VAL A 269 -0.03 -15.87 -8.59
N ARG A 270 0.76 -16.84 -8.11
CA ARG A 270 0.66 -17.34 -6.74
C ARG A 270 0.95 -16.27 -5.70
N GLY A 271 1.97 -15.43 -5.94
CA GLY A 271 2.27 -14.27 -5.09
C GLY A 271 1.13 -13.27 -5.00
N MET A 272 0.43 -13.00 -6.11
CA MET A 272 -0.78 -12.16 -6.07
C MET A 272 -1.90 -12.79 -5.23
N GLY A 273 -2.07 -14.11 -5.31
CA GLY A 273 -3.01 -14.86 -4.46
C GLY A 273 -2.65 -14.77 -2.97
N ALA A 274 -1.34 -14.88 -2.65
CA ALA A 274 -0.83 -14.70 -1.30
C ALA A 274 -1.12 -13.27 -0.77
N TRP A 275 -1.00 -12.25 -1.61
CA TRP A 275 -1.36 -10.88 -1.25
C TRP A 275 -2.85 -10.73 -0.90
N ILE A 276 -3.76 -11.30 -1.70
CA ILE A 276 -5.21 -11.24 -1.40
C ILE A 276 -5.49 -11.86 -0.03
N ARG A 277 -4.92 -13.03 0.25
CA ARG A 277 -5.12 -13.74 1.50
C ARG A 277 -4.40 -13.04 2.67
N GLY A 278 -3.13 -12.71 2.50
CA GLY A 278 -2.29 -12.11 3.54
C GLY A 278 -2.78 -10.73 3.99
N ASN A 279 -3.29 -9.91 3.06
CA ASN A 279 -3.93 -8.63 3.40
C ASN A 279 -5.17 -8.83 4.28
N LEU A 280 -6.01 -9.80 3.95
CA LEU A 280 -7.20 -10.14 4.77
C LEU A 280 -6.78 -10.59 6.16
N ASP A 281 -5.88 -11.58 6.26
CA ASP A 281 -5.45 -12.16 7.54
C ASP A 281 -4.79 -11.11 8.45
N TRP A 282 -3.88 -10.30 7.88
CA TRP A 282 -3.25 -9.21 8.62
C TRP A 282 -4.27 -8.17 9.08
N SER A 283 -5.17 -7.72 8.21
CA SER A 283 -6.17 -6.70 8.56
C SER A 283 -7.15 -7.17 9.63
N MET A 284 -7.39 -8.48 9.71
CA MET A 284 -8.22 -9.10 10.75
C MET A 284 -7.53 -9.23 12.11
N THR A 285 -6.20 -9.14 12.17
CA THR A 285 -5.42 -9.42 13.39
C THR A 285 -4.56 -8.25 13.87
N CYS A 286 -4.23 -7.29 12.98
CA CYS A 286 -3.37 -6.18 13.35
C CYS A 286 -4.09 -5.16 14.25
N GLY A 287 -3.37 -4.59 15.22
CA GLY A 287 -3.89 -3.54 16.09
C GLY A 287 -4.24 -2.23 15.37
N ARG A 288 -3.75 -2.04 14.13
CA ARG A 288 -4.02 -0.83 13.36
C ARG A 288 -5.52 -0.63 13.04
N TYR A 289 -6.27 -1.70 12.82
CA TYR A 289 -7.70 -1.67 12.46
C TYR A 289 -8.64 -2.13 13.59
N HIS A 290 -8.11 -2.77 14.61
CA HIS A 290 -8.86 -3.11 15.80
C HIS A 290 -8.89 -1.92 16.77
N VAL A 291 -9.84 -1.02 16.59
CA VAL A 291 -10.12 0.03 17.56
C VAL A 291 -10.86 -0.63 18.72
N ALA A 292 -10.13 -1.02 19.78
CA ALA A 292 -10.75 -1.20 21.08
C ALA A 292 -11.33 0.16 21.49
N THR A 293 -12.66 0.28 21.54
CA THR A 293 -13.48 1.43 22.00
C THR A 293 -12.84 2.82 21.90
N PRO A 294 -13.49 3.86 21.39
CA PRO A 294 -12.87 5.17 21.23
C PRO A 294 -12.22 5.57 22.55
N ARG A 295 -10.89 5.57 22.60
CA ARG A 295 -10.20 6.35 23.62
C ARG A 295 -10.61 7.78 23.33
N THR A 296 -11.49 8.29 24.19
CA THR A 296 -11.85 9.70 24.25
C THR A 296 -10.60 10.53 24.01
N THR A 297 -10.62 11.30 22.91
CA THR A 297 -9.72 12.42 22.63
C THR A 297 -8.30 12.28 23.21
N GLY A 298 -7.61 11.21 22.90
CA GLY A 298 -6.20 11.05 23.13
C GLY A 298 -5.54 10.89 21.78
N GLU A 299 -4.58 11.75 21.49
CA GLU A 299 -3.67 11.63 20.37
C GLU A 299 -3.20 10.18 20.26
N LEU A 300 -3.19 9.63 19.03
CA LEU A 300 -2.46 8.39 18.76
C LEU A 300 -1.06 8.57 19.36
N PRO A 301 -0.48 7.56 20.06
CA PRO A 301 0.87 7.66 20.60
C PRO A 301 1.80 8.17 19.50
N ALA A 302 2.77 8.99 19.87
CA ALA A 302 3.64 9.78 19.00
C ALA A 302 4.54 9.03 18.01
N LEU A 303 4.25 7.76 17.69
CA LEU A 303 4.79 7.09 16.49
C LEU A 303 4.57 7.91 15.23
N PHE A 304 3.58 8.80 15.30
CA PHE A 304 3.15 9.63 14.21
C PHE A 304 3.26 11.13 14.58
N GLY A 305 4.34 11.44 15.29
CA GLY A 305 4.78 12.68 15.88
C GLY A 305 4.14 13.98 15.45
N ALA A 306 4.07 14.87 16.42
CA ALA A 306 3.59 16.23 16.31
C ALA A 306 4.15 16.99 15.10
#